data_e39c5c32fd76e8a6e45cf1939c4ed2c1
#
_entry.id   e39c5c32fd76e8a6e45cf1939c4ed2c1
#
_cell.length_a   1.000
_cell.length_b   1.000
_cell.length_c   1.000
_cell.angle_alpha   90.00
_cell.angle_beta   90.00
_cell.angle_gamma   90.00
#
_symmetry.space_group_name_H-M   'P 1'
#
loop_
_entity.id
_entity.type
_entity.pdbx_description
1 polymer ?
#
loop_
_entity_poly.entity_id
_entity_poly.type
_entity_poly.pdbx_seq_one_letter_code
_entity_poly.pdbx_strand_id
1 'polypeptide(L)'
;MNPRIEVVAGKIMPRTPVPKRLVFHVGGYDPITRPASAQQRFVREMARFQRAWSVKAIVDGLRDSADQTQWNVTTTGPNWLVETDYHLVRWDDVIEAFGRRSIGSRIPHGILAFLDFVLAGTLWRYVLTNWRYAGFFLYPFVMFGLLIAAAFLIGAFAFKITGSSPIAIGGGLFGFAAVLAGPWRWLRLGDLFDDWIFSREYIRYGNSKIEQRLDRLAAELVAAASNSAADEILVIGAQSWRRTCG
;
A
#
# COMPACT_ATOMS: atom_id res chain seq x y z
N MET A 1 -28.36 22.52 -2.51
CA MET A 1 -27.80 23.74 -3.11
C MET A 1 -26.52 23.34 -3.82
N ASN A 2 -26.53 23.35 -5.15
CA ASN A 2 -25.43 22.87 -5.98
C ASN A 2 -24.54 24.10 -6.28
N PRO A 3 -23.26 24.15 -5.90
CA PRO A 3 -22.42 25.29 -6.24
C PRO A 3 -22.20 25.29 -7.76
N ARG A 4 -22.69 26.30 -8.43
CA ARG A 4 -22.34 26.59 -9.82
C ARG A 4 -20.83 26.87 -9.87
N ILE A 5 -20.10 26.03 -10.58
CA ILE A 5 -18.73 26.32 -10.96
C ILE A 5 -18.81 27.41 -12.04
N GLU A 6 -18.56 28.64 -11.67
CA GLU A 6 -18.31 29.71 -12.65
C GLU A 6 -16.97 29.38 -13.33
N VAL A 7 -17.07 28.94 -14.57
CA VAL A 7 -15.92 28.90 -15.47
C VAL A 7 -15.62 30.34 -15.87
N VAL A 8 -14.76 31.00 -15.12
CA VAL A 8 -14.16 32.25 -15.53
C VAL A 8 -13.35 31.93 -16.78
N ALA A 9 -13.78 32.45 -17.92
CA ALA A 9 -13.03 32.41 -19.17
C ALA A 9 -11.75 33.25 -19.01
N GLY A 10 -10.78 32.67 -18.27
CA GLY A 10 -9.46 33.24 -18.08
C GLY A 10 -8.73 33.16 -19.40
N LYS A 11 -8.22 34.32 -19.84
CA LYS A 11 -7.26 34.47 -20.91
C LYS A 11 -6.24 33.31 -20.78
N ILE A 12 -6.22 32.41 -21.76
CA ILE A 12 -5.22 31.34 -21.82
C ILE A 12 -3.88 32.02 -21.96
N MET A 13 -3.20 32.29 -20.85
CA MET A 13 -1.81 32.71 -20.91
C MET A 13 -1.02 31.57 -21.56
N PRO A 14 -0.15 31.88 -22.53
CA PRO A 14 0.74 30.87 -23.08
C PRO A 14 1.51 30.27 -21.91
N ARG A 15 1.27 28.98 -21.64
CA ARG A 15 2.00 28.26 -20.58
C ARG A 15 3.47 28.27 -20.97
N THR A 16 4.31 28.76 -20.09
CA THR A 16 5.76 28.65 -20.26
C THR A 16 6.09 27.16 -20.44
N PRO A 17 6.85 26.78 -21.46
CA PRO A 17 7.30 25.40 -21.59
C PRO A 17 7.96 24.95 -20.29
N VAL A 18 7.70 23.72 -19.86
CA VAL A 18 8.35 23.12 -18.70
C VAL A 18 9.40 22.14 -19.23
N PRO A 19 10.64 22.61 -19.50
CA PRO A 19 11.68 21.77 -20.06
C PRO A 19 12.24 20.78 -19.04
N LYS A 20 12.27 21.13 -17.76
CA LYS A 20 12.80 20.29 -16.69
C LYS A 20 11.77 20.02 -15.61
N ARG A 21 11.57 18.75 -15.29
CA ARG A 21 10.61 18.30 -14.29
C ARG A 21 11.27 17.38 -13.29
N LEU A 22 10.94 17.56 -12.02
CA LEU A 22 11.28 16.64 -10.93
C LEU A 22 10.01 15.95 -10.45
N VAL A 23 10.01 14.63 -10.43
CA VAL A 23 8.87 13.83 -10.00
C VAL A 23 9.26 12.98 -8.80
N PHE A 24 8.58 13.17 -7.69
CA PHE A 24 8.64 12.28 -6.53
C PHE A 24 7.42 11.36 -6.54
N HIS A 25 7.65 10.08 -6.72
CA HIS A 25 6.61 9.07 -6.64
C HIS A 25 6.75 8.29 -5.32
N VAL A 26 5.86 8.55 -4.40
CA VAL A 26 5.76 7.77 -3.15
C VAL A 26 4.96 6.52 -3.43
N GLY A 27 5.60 5.36 -3.39
CA GLY A 27 4.97 4.07 -3.63
C GLY A 27 3.86 3.77 -2.65
N GLY A 28 2.90 2.94 -3.06
CA GLY A 28 1.89 2.38 -2.16
C GLY A 28 2.47 1.28 -1.26
N TYR A 29 1.59 0.70 -0.43
CA TYR A 29 1.92 -0.47 0.37
C TYR A 29 2.07 -1.71 -0.55
N ASP A 30 3.27 -1.91 -1.09
CA ASP A 30 3.61 -3.06 -1.95
C ASP A 30 4.96 -3.66 -1.50
N PRO A 31 4.96 -4.66 -0.60
CA PRO A 31 6.18 -5.23 -0.02
C PRO A 31 7.04 -6.01 -1.01
N ILE A 32 6.59 -6.19 -2.25
CA ILE A 32 7.25 -7.06 -3.25
C ILE A 32 8.04 -6.26 -4.28
N THR A 33 7.93 -4.93 -4.27
CA THR A 33 8.50 -4.10 -5.33
C THR A 33 10.02 -4.00 -5.22
N ARG A 34 10.73 -4.77 -6.06
CA ARG A 34 12.17 -4.60 -6.26
C ARG A 34 12.43 -3.40 -7.18
N PRO A 35 13.50 -2.61 -6.97
CA PRO A 35 13.84 -1.43 -7.78
C PRO A 35 13.82 -1.69 -9.28
N ALA A 36 14.51 -2.73 -9.72
CA ALA A 36 14.55 -3.11 -11.14
C ALA A 36 13.17 -3.50 -11.70
N SER A 37 12.31 -4.14 -10.92
CA SER A 37 10.95 -4.50 -11.36
C SER A 37 10.04 -3.28 -11.44
N ALA A 38 10.24 -2.29 -10.59
CA ALA A 38 9.51 -1.02 -10.64
C ALA A 38 9.85 -0.24 -11.92
N GLN A 39 11.14 -0.11 -12.25
CA GLN A 39 11.58 0.51 -13.48
C GLN A 39 11.06 -0.24 -14.73
N GLN A 40 11.15 -1.59 -14.75
CA GLN A 40 10.63 -2.37 -15.88
C GLN A 40 9.12 -2.19 -16.05
N ARG A 41 8.36 -2.09 -14.96
CA ARG A 41 6.93 -1.77 -15.00
C ARG A 41 6.70 -0.39 -15.58
N PHE A 42 7.46 0.61 -15.11
CA PHE A 42 7.41 1.97 -15.63
C PHE A 42 7.72 2.03 -17.13
N VAL A 43 8.77 1.36 -17.60
CA VAL A 43 9.13 1.29 -19.04
C VAL A 43 7.99 0.70 -19.88
N ARG A 44 7.32 -0.37 -19.38
CA ARG A 44 6.17 -0.94 -20.07
C ARG A 44 4.99 0.05 -20.17
N GLU A 45 4.72 0.79 -19.12
CA GLU A 45 3.66 1.81 -19.12
C GLU A 45 4.03 3.00 -20.03
N MET A 46 5.30 3.40 -20.04
CA MET A 46 5.79 4.43 -20.98
C MET A 46 5.65 3.97 -22.44
N ALA A 47 5.86 2.72 -22.75
CA ALA A 47 5.61 2.19 -24.10
C ALA A 47 4.11 2.25 -24.50
N ARG A 48 3.20 2.09 -23.56
CA ARG A 48 1.76 2.31 -23.77
C ARG A 48 1.43 3.80 -23.98
N PHE A 49 2.01 4.65 -23.13
CA PHE A 49 1.86 6.09 -23.23
C PHE A 49 2.33 6.64 -24.60
N GLN A 50 3.51 6.21 -25.07
CA GLN A 50 4.04 6.58 -26.38
C GLN A 50 3.07 6.26 -27.53
N ARG A 51 2.45 5.06 -27.49
CA ARG A 51 1.46 4.67 -28.51
C ARG A 51 0.17 5.48 -28.44
N ALA A 52 -0.30 5.77 -27.22
CA ALA A 52 -1.56 6.49 -27.02
C ALA A 52 -1.46 7.96 -27.41
N TRP A 53 -0.30 8.57 -27.19
CA TRP A 53 -0.11 10.01 -27.37
C TRP A 53 0.79 10.38 -28.55
N SER A 54 1.28 9.40 -29.31
CA SER A 54 2.18 9.60 -30.46
C SER A 54 3.42 10.43 -30.12
N VAL A 55 3.99 10.22 -28.95
CA VAL A 55 5.21 10.88 -28.44
C VAL A 55 6.35 9.88 -28.34
N LYS A 56 7.59 10.36 -28.29
CA LYS A 56 8.76 9.54 -27.99
C LYS A 56 9.13 9.71 -26.52
N ALA A 57 9.43 8.60 -25.83
CA ALA A 57 9.96 8.64 -24.47
C ALA A 57 11.13 7.68 -24.35
N ILE A 58 12.20 8.13 -23.75
CA ILE A 58 13.41 7.37 -23.45
C ILE A 58 13.54 7.33 -21.94
N VAL A 59 13.77 6.15 -21.38
CA VAL A 59 13.98 5.94 -19.94
C VAL A 59 15.37 5.36 -19.78
N ASP A 60 16.23 6.06 -19.05
CA ASP A 60 17.63 5.66 -18.83
C ASP A 60 18.11 5.97 -17.40
N GLY A 61 19.37 5.65 -17.12
CA GLY A 61 20.10 6.14 -15.96
C GLY A 61 19.58 5.60 -14.61
N LEU A 62 19.22 4.32 -14.52
CA LEU A 62 18.80 3.73 -13.24
C LEU A 62 19.90 3.91 -12.17
N ARG A 63 19.55 4.61 -11.11
CA ARG A 63 20.35 4.77 -9.89
C ARG A 63 19.52 4.27 -8.71
N ASP A 64 20.08 3.36 -7.94
CA ASP A 64 19.40 2.80 -6.78
C ASP A 64 20.17 3.14 -5.51
N SER A 65 19.43 3.63 -4.52
CA SER A 65 19.91 3.91 -3.17
C SER A 65 19.00 3.26 -2.14
N ALA A 66 19.36 3.32 -0.87
CA ALA A 66 18.55 2.74 0.20
C ALA A 66 17.13 3.32 0.26
N ASP A 67 17.00 4.62 0.01
CA ASP A 67 15.76 5.36 0.24
C ASP A 67 15.03 5.74 -1.05
N GLN A 68 15.73 5.73 -2.19
CA GLN A 68 15.18 6.17 -3.47
C GLN A 68 15.74 5.35 -4.63
N THR A 69 14.90 5.09 -5.61
CA THR A 69 15.31 4.60 -6.92
C THR A 69 15.03 5.69 -7.94
N GLN A 70 16.02 6.08 -8.73
CA GLN A 70 15.95 7.22 -9.63
C GLN A 70 16.22 6.78 -11.07
N TRP A 71 15.58 7.44 -12.02
CA TRP A 71 15.87 7.32 -13.46
C TRP A 71 15.43 8.58 -14.19
N ASN A 72 16.05 8.81 -15.32
CA ASN A 72 15.74 9.94 -16.18
C ASN A 72 14.73 9.53 -17.25
N VAL A 73 13.81 10.43 -17.58
CA VAL A 73 12.82 10.23 -18.64
C VAL A 73 12.86 11.44 -19.56
N THR A 74 13.29 11.23 -20.80
CA THR A 74 13.23 12.27 -21.84
C THR A 74 12.01 12.02 -22.71
N THR A 75 11.06 12.95 -22.70
CA THR A 75 9.84 12.87 -23.52
C THR A 75 9.88 13.95 -24.59
N THR A 76 9.68 13.54 -25.84
CA THR A 76 9.73 14.44 -27.00
C THR A 76 8.41 14.38 -27.76
N GLY A 77 7.79 15.53 -27.95
CA GLY A 77 6.64 15.73 -28.85
C GLY A 77 7.02 16.50 -30.10
N PRO A 78 6.03 16.92 -30.92
CA PRO A 78 6.30 17.59 -32.20
C PRO A 78 7.10 18.89 -32.08
N ASN A 79 6.91 19.63 -30.99
CA ASN A 79 7.50 20.97 -30.79
C ASN A 79 7.92 21.20 -29.33
N TRP A 80 8.11 20.15 -28.55
CA TRP A 80 8.52 20.25 -27.16
C TRP A 80 9.39 19.06 -26.76
N LEU A 81 10.24 19.29 -25.77
CA LEU A 81 11.07 18.30 -25.10
C LEU A 81 10.97 18.55 -23.59
N VAL A 82 10.76 17.49 -22.83
CA VAL A 82 10.73 17.54 -21.37
C VAL A 82 11.69 16.50 -20.81
N GLU A 83 12.62 16.95 -20.00
CA GLU A 83 13.50 16.11 -19.20
C GLU A 83 12.91 15.96 -17.82
N THR A 84 12.65 14.73 -17.42
CA THR A 84 12.07 14.42 -16.12
C THR A 84 13.07 13.59 -15.31
N ASP A 85 13.45 14.09 -14.15
CA ASP A 85 14.16 13.34 -13.13
C ASP A 85 13.11 12.68 -12.25
N TYR A 86 13.03 11.35 -12.31
CA TYR A 86 11.99 10.57 -11.65
C TYR A 86 12.55 9.84 -10.44
N HIS A 87 12.03 10.14 -9.27
CA HIS A 87 12.42 9.58 -7.99
C HIS A 87 11.29 8.70 -7.45
N LEU A 88 11.51 7.39 -7.41
CA LEU A 88 10.66 6.47 -6.69
C LEU A 88 11.12 6.43 -5.23
N VAL A 89 10.33 7.03 -4.35
CA VAL A 89 10.60 7.08 -2.91
C VAL A 89 10.25 5.74 -2.29
N ARG A 90 11.21 5.15 -1.60
CA ARG A 90 11.09 3.82 -1.02
C ARG A 90 10.88 3.90 0.50
N TRP A 91 9.97 3.10 0.97
CA TRP A 91 9.69 2.87 2.39
C TRP A 91 9.42 1.38 2.66
N ASP A 92 10.00 0.53 1.82
CA ASP A 92 9.87 -0.92 1.85
C ASP A 92 10.38 -1.50 3.18
N ASP A 93 11.39 -0.86 3.78
CA ASP A 93 11.96 -1.21 5.08
C ASP A 93 10.92 -1.20 6.20
N VAL A 94 10.01 -0.22 6.18
CA VAL A 94 8.87 -0.14 7.11
C VAL A 94 7.91 -1.30 6.87
N ILE A 95 7.57 -1.55 5.60
CA ILE A 95 6.62 -2.61 5.22
C ILE A 95 7.18 -4.00 5.56
N GLU A 96 8.45 -4.25 5.23
CA GLU A 96 9.12 -5.51 5.54
C GLU A 96 9.21 -5.79 7.05
N ALA A 97 9.36 -4.74 7.87
CA ALA A 97 9.37 -4.89 9.32
C ALA A 97 8.06 -5.48 9.86
N PHE A 98 6.92 -5.18 9.23
CA PHE A 98 5.64 -5.81 9.55
C PHE A 98 5.61 -7.27 9.10
N GLY A 99 6.09 -7.56 7.89
CA GLY A 99 6.14 -8.93 7.34
C GLY A 99 7.03 -9.90 8.12
N ARG A 100 7.92 -9.42 8.99
CA ARG A 100 8.78 -10.25 9.86
C ARG A 100 8.14 -10.62 11.19
N ARG A 101 6.92 -10.15 11.49
CA ARG A 101 6.22 -10.47 12.74
C ARG A 101 5.84 -11.97 12.79
N SER A 102 5.95 -12.56 13.98
CA SER A 102 5.50 -13.93 14.19
C SER A 102 3.97 -14.04 14.14
N ILE A 103 3.44 -15.20 13.77
CA ILE A 103 1.98 -15.47 13.76
C ILE A 103 1.36 -15.19 15.13
N GLY A 104 2.05 -15.58 16.21
CA GLY A 104 1.59 -15.33 17.59
C GLY A 104 1.43 -13.85 17.93
N SER A 105 2.19 -12.97 17.29
CA SER A 105 2.05 -11.51 17.42
C SER A 105 1.01 -10.94 16.45
N ARG A 106 0.95 -11.44 15.21
CA ARG A 106 0.02 -10.94 14.18
C ARG A 106 -1.44 -11.09 14.57
N ILE A 107 -1.83 -12.26 15.09
CA ILE A 107 -3.23 -12.55 15.42
C ILE A 107 -3.78 -11.56 16.46
N PRO A 108 -3.19 -11.40 17.67
CA PRO A 108 -3.74 -10.51 18.68
C PRO A 108 -3.71 -9.03 18.23
N HIS A 109 -2.63 -8.58 17.58
CA HIS A 109 -2.55 -7.20 17.10
C HIS A 109 -3.53 -6.93 15.95
N GLY A 110 -3.73 -7.90 15.05
CA GLY A 110 -4.72 -7.79 13.98
C GLY A 110 -6.16 -7.74 14.52
N ILE A 111 -6.48 -8.57 15.53
CA ILE A 111 -7.78 -8.51 16.19
C ILE A 111 -7.97 -7.17 16.89
N LEU A 112 -6.96 -6.65 17.58
CA LEU A 112 -7.01 -5.33 18.19
C LEU A 112 -7.22 -4.23 17.15
N ALA A 113 -6.54 -4.31 16.01
CA ALA A 113 -6.74 -3.38 14.91
C ALA A 113 -8.17 -3.44 14.39
N PHE A 114 -8.71 -4.64 14.17
CA PHE A 114 -10.09 -4.83 13.76
C PHE A 114 -11.10 -4.22 14.74
N LEU A 115 -10.95 -4.53 16.04
CA LEU A 115 -11.82 -4.00 17.08
C LEU A 115 -11.76 -2.47 17.13
N ASP A 116 -10.59 -1.89 16.98
CA ASP A 116 -10.40 -0.44 16.97
C ASP A 116 -11.14 0.21 15.79
N PHE A 117 -11.07 -0.36 14.59
CA PHE A 117 -11.80 0.12 13.41
C PHE A 117 -13.32 -0.05 13.55
N VAL A 118 -13.79 -1.13 14.20
CA VAL A 118 -15.21 -1.35 14.49
C VAL A 118 -15.70 -0.31 15.49
N LEU A 119 -14.99 -0.15 16.62
CA LEU A 119 -15.37 0.78 17.70
C LEU A 119 -15.30 2.24 17.25
N ALA A 120 -14.35 2.59 16.39
CA ALA A 120 -14.26 3.92 15.79
C ALA A 120 -15.35 4.20 14.74
N GLY A 121 -16.21 3.22 14.42
CA GLY A 121 -17.24 3.36 13.39
C GLY A 121 -16.71 3.42 11.95
N THR A 122 -15.40 3.25 11.75
CA THR A 122 -14.77 3.34 10.44
C THR A 122 -15.25 2.23 9.51
N LEU A 123 -15.36 1.01 10.03
CA LEU A 123 -15.88 -0.13 9.26
C LEU A 123 -17.30 0.14 8.76
N TRP A 124 -18.16 0.72 9.61
CA TRP A 124 -19.53 1.05 9.23
C TRP A 124 -19.58 2.10 8.11
N ARG A 125 -18.70 3.11 8.17
CA ARG A 125 -18.57 4.10 7.09
C ARG A 125 -18.15 3.45 5.77
N TYR A 126 -17.24 2.47 5.80
CA TYR A 126 -16.89 1.70 4.60
C TYR A 126 -18.07 0.91 4.04
N VAL A 127 -18.85 0.23 4.89
CA VAL A 127 -20.06 -0.50 4.46
C VAL A 127 -21.05 0.42 3.76
N LEU A 128 -21.29 1.60 4.32
CA LEU A 128 -22.23 2.58 3.76
C LEU A 128 -21.72 3.21 2.46
N THR A 129 -20.41 3.39 2.31
CA THR A 129 -19.84 4.03 1.13
C THR A 129 -19.65 3.03 -0.02
N ASN A 130 -19.12 1.84 0.30
CA ASN A 130 -18.88 0.78 -0.68
C ASN A 130 -18.81 -0.58 0.03
N TRP A 131 -19.92 -1.29 0.07
CA TRP A 131 -20.04 -2.58 0.75
C TRP A 131 -19.09 -3.66 0.20
N ARG A 132 -18.73 -3.61 -1.11
CA ARG A 132 -17.77 -4.54 -1.72
C ARG A 132 -16.38 -4.32 -1.17
N TYR A 133 -16.00 -3.07 -0.99
CA TYR A 133 -14.72 -2.69 -0.39
C TYR A 133 -14.66 -3.08 1.09
N ALA A 134 -15.76 -2.85 1.83
CA ALA A 134 -15.89 -3.33 3.21
C ALA A 134 -15.78 -4.86 3.30
N GLY A 135 -16.38 -5.59 2.35
CA GLY A 135 -16.26 -7.05 2.26
C GLY A 135 -14.82 -7.52 2.05
N PHE A 136 -14.07 -6.83 1.21
CA PHE A 136 -12.64 -7.10 1.02
C PHE A 136 -11.84 -6.87 2.32
N PHE A 137 -12.13 -5.78 3.03
CA PHE A 137 -11.48 -5.52 4.32
C PHE A 137 -11.85 -6.53 5.40
N LEU A 138 -13.09 -7.01 5.43
CA LEU A 138 -13.55 -8.03 6.37
C LEU A 138 -13.02 -9.44 6.05
N TYR A 139 -12.63 -9.69 4.80
CA TYR A 139 -12.22 -11.00 4.32
C TYR A 139 -11.25 -11.74 5.27
N PRO A 140 -10.14 -11.15 5.76
CA PRO A 140 -9.19 -11.88 6.60
C PRO A 140 -9.80 -12.35 7.91
N PHE A 141 -10.72 -11.58 8.51
CA PHE A 141 -11.36 -11.94 9.78
C PHE A 141 -12.44 -13.00 9.59
N VAL A 142 -13.22 -12.89 8.52
CA VAL A 142 -14.21 -13.90 8.14
C VAL A 142 -13.53 -15.24 7.85
N MET A 143 -12.47 -15.22 7.04
CA MET A 143 -11.72 -16.44 6.74
C MET A 143 -11.06 -17.03 7.98
N PHE A 144 -10.47 -16.20 8.83
CA PHE A 144 -9.88 -16.65 10.09
C PHE A 144 -10.94 -17.29 11.00
N GLY A 145 -12.11 -16.67 11.12
CA GLY A 145 -13.24 -17.24 11.87
C GLY A 145 -13.71 -18.58 11.32
N LEU A 146 -13.82 -18.72 9.99
CA LEU A 146 -14.17 -19.97 9.33
C LEU A 146 -13.13 -21.08 9.58
N LEU A 147 -11.85 -20.72 9.57
CA LEU A 147 -10.76 -21.66 9.85
C LEU A 147 -10.79 -22.13 11.31
N ILE A 148 -11.08 -21.25 12.26
CA ILE A 148 -11.27 -21.62 13.67
C ILE A 148 -12.50 -22.55 13.80
N ALA A 149 -13.61 -22.22 13.16
CA ALA A 149 -14.80 -23.04 13.17
C ALA A 149 -14.54 -24.44 12.60
N ALA A 150 -13.77 -24.55 11.52
CA ALA A 150 -13.37 -25.82 10.95
C ALA A 150 -12.52 -26.65 11.93
N ALA A 151 -11.54 -26.02 12.60
CA ALA A 151 -10.73 -26.70 13.62
C ALA A 151 -11.58 -27.20 14.80
N PHE A 152 -12.55 -26.38 15.24
CA PHE A 152 -13.51 -26.78 16.28
C PHE A 152 -14.37 -27.97 15.85
N LEU A 153 -14.87 -27.95 14.60
CA LEU A 153 -15.67 -29.06 14.05
C LEU A 153 -14.88 -30.37 13.99
N ILE A 154 -13.58 -30.31 13.66
CA ILE A 154 -12.68 -31.48 13.69
C ILE A 154 -12.62 -32.05 15.10
N GLY A 155 -12.42 -31.21 16.11
CA GLY A 155 -12.41 -31.64 17.52
C GLY A 155 -13.76 -32.22 17.97
N ALA A 156 -14.87 -31.57 17.63
CA ALA A 156 -16.22 -32.04 17.96
C ALA A 156 -16.54 -33.38 17.29
N PHE A 157 -16.11 -33.58 16.04
CA PHE A 157 -16.26 -34.83 15.32
C PHE A 157 -15.44 -35.97 15.97
N ALA A 158 -14.20 -35.69 16.36
CA ALA A 158 -13.35 -36.62 17.09
C ALA A 158 -13.97 -37.03 18.43
N PHE A 159 -14.59 -36.07 19.15
CA PHE A 159 -15.33 -36.37 20.38
C PHE A 159 -16.53 -37.29 20.14
N LYS A 160 -17.30 -37.01 19.10
CA LYS A 160 -18.48 -37.81 18.74
C LYS A 160 -18.13 -39.26 18.43
N ILE A 161 -16.97 -39.50 17.82
CA ILE A 161 -16.53 -40.89 17.49
C ILE A 161 -15.95 -41.62 18.70
N THR A 162 -15.13 -40.92 19.50
CA THR A 162 -14.32 -41.56 20.53
C THR A 162 -14.89 -41.45 21.93
N GLY A 163 -15.81 -40.51 22.17
CA GLY A 163 -16.31 -40.16 23.51
C GLY A 163 -15.23 -39.57 24.42
N SER A 164 -14.02 -39.31 23.91
CA SER A 164 -12.85 -38.95 24.71
C SER A 164 -12.54 -37.44 24.55
N SER A 165 -12.62 -36.71 25.66
CA SER A 165 -12.27 -35.28 25.68
C SER A 165 -10.81 -35.00 25.33
N PRO A 166 -9.80 -35.77 25.79
CA PRO A 166 -8.42 -35.54 25.36
C PRO A 166 -8.21 -35.70 23.84
N ILE A 167 -8.87 -36.69 23.22
CA ILE A 167 -8.79 -36.90 21.76
C ILE A 167 -9.47 -35.75 21.01
N ALA A 168 -10.59 -35.26 21.51
CA ALA A 168 -11.27 -34.11 20.95
C ALA A 168 -10.40 -32.84 20.98
N ILE A 169 -9.77 -32.57 22.12
CA ILE A 169 -8.84 -31.44 22.28
C ILE A 169 -7.63 -31.62 21.35
N GLY A 170 -7.03 -32.79 21.31
CA GLY A 170 -5.92 -33.12 20.43
C GLY A 170 -6.28 -32.95 18.95
N GLY A 171 -7.45 -33.42 18.53
CA GLY A 171 -7.98 -33.25 17.17
C GLY A 171 -8.23 -31.77 16.79
N GLY A 172 -8.81 -31.01 17.71
CA GLY A 172 -9.00 -29.57 17.52
C GLY A 172 -7.68 -28.79 17.39
N LEU A 173 -6.71 -29.07 18.27
CA LEU A 173 -5.37 -28.47 18.22
C LEU A 173 -4.61 -28.88 16.96
N PHE A 174 -4.68 -30.13 16.54
CA PHE A 174 -4.11 -30.58 15.28
C PHE A 174 -4.76 -29.91 14.10
N GLY A 175 -6.10 -29.80 14.06
CA GLY A 175 -6.83 -29.09 13.04
C GLY A 175 -6.42 -27.62 12.96
N PHE A 176 -6.27 -26.95 14.09
CA PHE A 176 -5.81 -25.57 14.15
C PHE A 176 -4.37 -25.40 13.63
N ALA A 177 -3.46 -26.30 14.05
CA ALA A 177 -2.09 -26.28 13.55
C ALA A 177 -2.02 -26.53 12.03
N ALA A 178 -2.81 -27.46 11.50
CA ALA A 178 -2.90 -27.74 10.07
C ALA A 178 -3.42 -26.52 9.29
N VAL A 179 -4.40 -25.81 9.85
CA VAL A 179 -4.93 -24.54 9.29
C VAL A 179 -3.85 -23.47 9.22
N LEU A 180 -3.05 -23.30 10.27
CA LEU A 180 -1.96 -22.31 10.28
C LEU A 180 -0.82 -22.70 9.33
N ALA A 181 -0.56 -23.99 9.16
CA ALA A 181 0.49 -24.47 8.26
C ALA A 181 0.13 -24.35 6.77
N GLY A 182 -1.12 -24.56 6.40
CA GLY A 182 -1.61 -24.60 5.02
C GLY A 182 -2.49 -23.39 4.64
N PRO A 183 -3.80 -23.44 4.96
CA PRO A 183 -4.76 -22.42 4.49
C PRO A 183 -4.40 -20.99 4.88
N TRP A 184 -3.88 -20.77 6.09
CA TRP A 184 -3.39 -19.45 6.53
C TRP A 184 -2.38 -18.84 5.53
N ARG A 185 -1.40 -19.66 5.11
CA ARG A 185 -0.34 -19.22 4.17
C ARG A 185 -0.89 -19.07 2.75
N TRP A 186 -1.71 -20.04 2.30
CA TRP A 186 -2.28 -20.01 0.96
C TRP A 186 -3.23 -18.82 0.76
N LEU A 187 -4.05 -18.49 1.75
CA LEU A 187 -4.96 -17.35 1.75
C LEU A 187 -4.24 -16.03 2.07
N ARG A 188 -2.93 -16.07 2.34
CA ARG A 188 -2.12 -14.89 2.70
C ARG A 188 -2.70 -14.06 3.85
N LEU A 189 -3.36 -14.72 4.80
CA LEU A 189 -4.02 -14.04 5.91
C LEU A 189 -3.02 -13.24 6.76
N GLY A 190 -1.78 -13.69 6.87
CA GLY A 190 -0.72 -12.97 7.57
C GLY A 190 -0.47 -11.58 7.00
N ASP A 191 -0.35 -11.48 5.67
CA ASP A 191 -0.12 -10.21 4.98
C ASP A 191 -1.31 -9.26 5.17
N LEU A 192 -2.53 -9.79 5.08
CA LEU A 192 -3.75 -9.01 5.28
C LEU A 192 -3.91 -8.53 6.74
N PHE A 193 -3.49 -9.32 7.73
CA PHE A 193 -3.44 -8.87 9.12
C PHE A 193 -2.39 -7.78 9.31
N ASP A 194 -1.23 -7.88 8.64
CA ASP A 194 -0.20 -6.84 8.68
C ASP A 194 -0.72 -5.51 8.09
N ASP A 195 -1.54 -5.54 7.03
CA ASP A 195 -2.18 -4.34 6.47
C ASP A 195 -3.08 -3.64 7.50
N TRP A 196 -3.87 -4.40 8.27
CA TRP A 196 -4.72 -3.85 9.33
C TRP A 196 -3.90 -3.27 10.49
N ILE A 197 -2.86 -3.99 10.92
CA ILE A 197 -1.98 -3.54 11.99
C ILE A 197 -1.27 -2.26 11.57
N PHE A 198 -0.71 -2.24 10.35
CA PHE A 198 -0.05 -1.06 9.80
C PHE A 198 -1.01 0.12 9.74
N SER A 199 -2.21 -0.08 9.19
CA SER A 199 -3.21 0.99 9.07
C SER A 199 -3.58 1.58 10.43
N ARG A 200 -3.76 0.74 11.45
CA ARG A 200 -4.01 1.18 12.81
C ARG A 200 -2.84 1.96 13.40
N GLU A 201 -1.63 1.40 13.34
CA GLU A 201 -0.42 2.05 13.88
C GLU A 201 -0.15 3.39 13.18
N TYR A 202 -0.38 3.45 11.87
CA TYR A 202 -0.23 4.67 11.08
C TYR A 202 -1.27 5.75 11.47
N ILE A 203 -2.57 5.39 11.54
CA ILE A 203 -3.65 6.34 11.83
C ILE A 203 -3.58 6.84 13.28
N ARG A 204 -3.19 5.99 14.21
CA ARG A 204 -3.12 6.30 15.64
C ARG A 204 -1.81 6.92 16.08
N TYR A 205 -0.87 7.14 15.18
CA TYR A 205 0.50 7.57 15.53
C TYR A 205 1.15 6.65 16.58
N GLY A 206 0.83 5.36 16.52
CA GLY A 206 1.23 4.38 17.53
C GLY A 206 2.63 3.85 17.37
N ASN A 207 3.36 4.23 16.30
CA ASN A 207 4.67 3.68 15.99
C ASN A 207 5.68 4.79 15.64
N SER A 208 6.49 5.17 16.62
CA SER A 208 7.50 6.22 16.47
C SER A 208 8.54 5.95 15.37
N LYS A 209 8.80 4.67 15.05
CA LYS A 209 9.72 4.32 13.95
C LYS A 209 9.15 4.68 12.59
N ILE A 210 7.84 4.48 12.40
CA ILE A 210 7.14 4.90 11.17
C ILE A 210 7.21 6.42 11.05
N GLU A 211 6.85 7.14 12.12
CA GLU A 211 6.87 8.60 12.14
C GLU A 211 8.28 9.15 11.80
N GLN A 212 9.29 8.70 12.51
CA GLN A 212 10.68 9.12 12.26
C GLN A 212 11.16 8.82 10.83
N ARG A 213 10.72 7.67 10.28
CA ARG A 213 11.06 7.30 8.90
C ARG A 213 10.40 8.22 7.89
N LEU A 214 9.11 8.52 8.08
CA LEU A 214 8.37 9.44 7.23
C LEU A 214 8.90 10.87 7.30
N ASP A 215 9.24 11.34 8.51
CA ASP A 215 9.84 12.67 8.70
C ASP A 215 11.20 12.78 7.98
N ARG A 216 12.03 11.73 8.06
CA ARG A 216 13.29 11.67 7.33
C ARG A 216 13.07 11.72 5.82
N LEU A 217 12.17 10.90 5.28
CA LEU A 217 11.85 10.92 3.87
C LEU A 217 11.31 12.29 3.42
N ALA A 218 10.45 12.91 4.23
CA ALA A 218 9.93 14.24 3.94
C ALA A 218 11.06 15.29 3.89
N ALA A 219 11.99 15.25 4.84
CA ALA A 219 13.14 16.14 4.86
C ALA A 219 14.04 15.96 3.63
N GLU A 220 14.31 14.71 3.22
CA GLU A 220 15.07 14.40 2.01
C GLU A 220 14.39 14.91 0.74
N LEU A 221 13.06 14.75 0.63
CA LEU A 221 12.30 15.24 -0.52
C LEU A 221 12.33 16.77 -0.59
N VAL A 222 12.19 17.46 0.56
CA VAL A 222 12.28 18.92 0.63
C VAL A 222 13.68 19.38 0.24
N ALA A 223 14.73 18.72 0.74
CA ALA A 223 16.11 19.05 0.39
C ALA A 223 16.39 18.83 -1.12
N ALA A 224 15.94 17.72 -1.68
CA ALA A 224 16.08 17.43 -3.11
C ALA A 224 15.32 18.44 -3.97
N ALA A 225 14.10 18.80 -3.58
CA ALA A 225 13.29 19.82 -4.25
C ALA A 225 13.96 21.20 -4.22
N SER A 226 14.48 21.61 -3.06
CA SER A 226 15.14 22.91 -2.87
C SER A 226 16.44 23.05 -3.65
N ASN A 227 17.16 21.95 -3.85
CA ASN A 227 18.42 21.93 -4.60
C ASN A 227 18.24 21.66 -6.10
N SER A 228 17.00 21.42 -6.55
CA SER A 228 16.71 21.11 -7.94
C SER A 228 16.61 22.39 -8.77
N ALA A 229 17.13 22.34 -10.00
CA ALA A 229 16.93 23.35 -11.02
C ALA A 229 15.72 23.02 -11.93
N ALA A 230 14.76 22.25 -11.44
CA ALA A 230 13.56 21.89 -12.19
C ALA A 230 12.56 23.05 -12.23
N ASP A 231 11.91 23.22 -13.39
CA ASP A 231 10.88 24.25 -13.60
C ASP A 231 9.54 23.83 -12.97
N GLU A 232 9.36 22.52 -12.77
CA GLU A 232 8.16 21.96 -12.18
C GLU A 232 8.52 20.78 -11.24
N ILE A 233 7.90 20.75 -10.07
CA ILE A 233 8.02 19.67 -9.11
C ILE A 233 6.66 19.01 -8.93
N LEU A 234 6.59 17.69 -9.16
CA LEU A 234 5.39 16.89 -8.97
C LEU A 234 5.59 15.88 -7.85
N VAL A 235 4.62 15.80 -6.94
CA VAL A 235 4.57 14.74 -5.93
C VAL A 235 3.39 13.84 -6.24
N ILE A 236 3.67 12.59 -6.54
CA ILE A 236 2.68 11.55 -6.83
C ILE A 236 2.63 10.62 -5.65
N GLY A 237 1.48 10.53 -4.98
CA GLY A 237 1.27 9.59 -3.88
C GLY A 237 0.28 8.50 -4.27
N ALA A 238 0.45 7.30 -3.71
CA ALA A 238 -0.60 6.30 -3.75
C ALA A 238 -1.81 6.78 -2.93
N GLN A 239 -3.02 6.35 -3.30
CA GLN A 239 -4.31 6.87 -2.80
C GLN A 239 -4.52 6.83 -1.27
N SER A 240 -3.67 6.17 -0.50
CA SER A 240 -3.73 6.12 0.96
C SER A 240 -3.31 7.41 1.68
N TRP A 241 -2.77 8.41 0.98
CA TRP A 241 -2.14 9.59 1.57
C TRP A 241 -3.05 10.83 1.68
N ARG A 242 -4.36 10.68 1.82
CA ARG A 242 -5.18 11.82 2.22
C ARG A 242 -5.06 12.08 3.72
N ARG A 243 -3.94 12.64 4.16
CA ARG A 243 -3.95 13.52 5.34
C ARG A 243 -4.42 14.88 4.85
N THR A 244 -5.64 15.23 5.14
CA THR A 244 -6.08 16.61 5.10
C THR A 244 -5.27 17.36 6.15
N CYS A 245 -4.30 18.16 5.71
CA CYS A 245 -3.75 19.22 6.55
C CYS A 245 -4.92 20.16 6.87
N GLY A 246 -5.43 20.07 8.12
CA GLY A 246 -6.32 21.04 8.71
C GLY A 246 -5.52 22.05 9.51
#